data_bb528166c450aa995e684571c6588114
#
_entry.id   bb528166c450aa995e684571c6588114
#
_cell.length_a   1.000
_cell.length_b   1.000
_cell.length_c   1.000
_cell.angle_alpha   90.00
_cell.angle_beta   90.00
_cell.angle_gamma   90.00
#
_symmetry.space_group_name_H-M   'P 1'
#
loop_
_entity.id
_entity.type
_entity.pdbx_description
1 polymer ?
#
loop_
_entity_poly.entity_id
_entity_poly.type
_entity_poly.pdbx_seq_one_letter_code
_entity_poly.pdbx_strand_id
1 'polypeptide(L)'
;GDNDVLAAQIAIMLRADHLVLLTDQEGLFTKDPRKHGEAALVRRVTEPRELTALEVGAASRRGAGGMRGKTAAALMAAAANVRTVIADGSRPGVLASIARGEEVGTLVLPRPTNASAFKLWLRYAKPVRGTLEVDAGAARALAQGGSSLLPVGVAAVHGTFAAGDAVAVVDPGGHQVARGPSTVPYHHLTLP
;
A
#
# COMPACT_ATOMS: atom_id res chain seq x y z
N GLY A 1 5.75 11.02 -2.67
CA GLY A 1 5.25 9.71 -2.34
C GLY A 1 6.28 8.64 -2.19
N ASP A 2 7.35 8.77 -2.90
CA ASP A 2 8.33 7.70 -2.94
C ASP A 2 9.16 7.62 -1.65
N ASN A 3 9.35 8.74 -0.95
CA ASN A 3 10.17 8.78 0.28
C ASN A 3 9.53 8.00 1.43
N ASP A 4 8.21 8.03 1.60
CA ASP A 4 7.54 7.27 2.66
C ASP A 4 7.69 5.76 2.44
N VAL A 5 7.50 5.31 1.19
CA VAL A 5 7.68 3.91 0.79
C VAL A 5 9.14 3.49 0.93
N LEU A 6 10.07 4.33 0.52
CA LEU A 6 11.51 4.08 0.68
C LEU A 6 11.88 3.97 2.16
N ALA A 7 11.37 4.86 3.01
CA ALA A 7 11.58 4.80 4.45
C ALA A 7 11.05 3.48 5.05
N ALA A 8 9.87 3.03 4.62
CA ALA A 8 9.33 1.74 5.04
C ALA A 8 10.20 0.55 4.57
N GLN A 9 10.70 0.58 3.33
CA GLN A 9 11.62 -0.45 2.82
C GLN A 9 12.91 -0.52 3.64
N ILE A 10 13.49 0.65 3.97
CA ILE A 10 14.70 0.74 4.81
C ILE A 10 14.40 0.21 6.22
N ALA A 11 13.29 0.62 6.83
CA ALA A 11 12.88 0.14 8.15
C ALA A 11 12.73 -1.39 8.19
N ILE A 12 12.13 -1.99 7.16
CA ILE A 12 11.99 -3.44 7.02
C ILE A 12 13.37 -4.13 6.87
N MET A 13 14.23 -3.57 6.02
CA MET A 13 15.57 -4.11 5.78
C MET A 13 16.44 -4.09 7.05
N LEU A 14 16.33 -3.01 7.82
CA LEU A 14 17.05 -2.84 9.09
C LEU A 14 16.37 -3.56 10.26
N ARG A 15 15.20 -4.16 10.06
CA ARG A 15 14.36 -4.73 11.14
C ARG A 15 14.12 -3.72 12.27
N ALA A 16 13.82 -2.47 11.90
CA ALA A 16 13.58 -1.41 12.85
C ALA A 16 12.36 -1.69 13.73
N ASP A 17 12.41 -1.31 14.99
CA ASP A 17 11.26 -1.43 15.90
C ASP A 17 10.15 -0.43 15.54
N HIS A 18 10.55 0.74 15.04
CA HIS A 18 9.65 1.85 14.74
C HIS A 18 9.99 2.52 13.42
N LEU A 19 8.94 2.90 12.69
CA LEU A 19 8.98 3.82 11.56
C LEU A 19 8.18 5.06 11.95
N VAL A 20 8.76 6.24 11.82
CA VAL A 20 8.05 7.51 12.05
C VAL A 20 7.89 8.22 10.71
N LEU A 21 6.65 8.47 10.31
CA LEU A 21 6.29 9.23 9.12
C LEU A 21 5.77 10.60 9.53
N LEU A 22 6.56 11.62 9.29
CA LEU A 22 6.18 12.99 9.62
C LEU A 22 5.31 13.60 8.51
N THR A 23 4.35 14.41 8.92
CA THR A 23 3.38 15.08 8.04
C THR A 23 3.08 16.49 8.57
N ASP A 24 2.27 17.25 7.86
CA ASP A 24 1.73 18.57 8.23
C ASP A 24 0.37 18.45 8.96
N GLN A 25 -0.02 17.26 9.36
CA GLN A 25 -1.25 16.97 10.09
C GLN A 25 -0.95 16.18 11.37
N GLU A 26 -1.83 16.29 12.37
CA GLU A 26 -1.64 15.58 13.63
C GLU A 26 -1.50 14.07 13.48
N GLY A 27 -2.10 13.49 12.45
CA GLY A 27 -2.05 12.06 12.13
C GLY A 27 -3.05 11.73 11.01
N LEU A 28 -3.57 10.50 11.00
CA LEU A 28 -4.65 10.08 10.12
C LEU A 28 -6.00 10.50 10.69
N PHE A 29 -6.87 10.98 9.82
CA PHE A 29 -8.25 11.32 10.17
C PHE A 29 -9.24 10.40 9.45
N THR A 30 -10.42 10.24 10.01
CA THR A 30 -11.51 9.46 9.42
C THR A 30 -11.97 10.03 8.07
N LYS A 31 -11.83 11.34 7.88
CA LYS A 31 -12.11 12.11 6.65
C LYS A 31 -11.10 13.26 6.54
N ASP A 32 -11.11 13.99 5.43
CA ASP A 32 -10.28 15.19 5.28
C ASP A 32 -10.74 16.29 6.27
N PRO A 33 -9.97 16.63 7.31
CA PRO A 33 -10.37 17.61 8.32
C PRO A 33 -10.52 19.04 7.78
N ARG A 34 -9.96 19.31 6.59
CA ARG A 34 -10.10 20.62 5.92
C ARG A 34 -11.47 20.78 5.26
N LYS A 35 -12.18 19.67 5.03
CA LYS A 35 -13.47 19.64 4.33
C LYS A 35 -14.62 19.21 5.24
N HIS A 36 -14.32 18.50 6.30
CA HIS A 36 -15.31 17.87 7.17
C HIS A 36 -14.99 18.18 8.62
N GLY A 37 -15.81 19.04 9.24
CA GLY A 37 -15.62 19.44 10.65
C GLY A 37 -15.80 18.29 11.65
N GLU A 38 -16.46 17.20 11.23
CA GLU A 38 -16.64 15.98 12.03
C GLU A 38 -15.49 14.96 11.87
N ALA A 39 -14.43 15.31 11.14
CA ALA A 39 -13.27 14.44 10.96
C ALA A 39 -12.57 14.19 12.31
N ALA A 40 -12.53 12.95 12.73
CA ALA A 40 -11.88 12.53 13.98
C ALA A 40 -10.47 11.97 13.71
N LEU A 41 -9.53 12.30 14.59
CA LEU A 41 -8.18 11.73 14.55
C LEU A 41 -8.24 10.24 14.92
N VAL A 42 -7.67 9.41 14.06
CA VAL A 42 -7.51 7.97 14.29
C VAL A 42 -6.26 7.76 15.17
N ARG A 43 -6.44 7.55 16.45
CA ARG A 43 -5.31 7.38 17.40
C ARG A 43 -4.56 6.09 17.18
N ARG A 44 -5.27 4.99 16.86
CA ARG A 44 -4.68 3.65 16.75
C ARG A 44 -5.33 2.87 15.61
N VAL A 45 -4.52 2.14 14.87
CA VAL A 45 -4.93 1.21 13.83
C VAL A 45 -4.42 -0.17 14.21
N THR A 46 -5.32 -1.13 14.35
CA THR A 46 -5.01 -2.51 14.72
C THR A 46 -5.14 -3.47 13.56
N GLU A 47 -5.98 -3.13 12.57
CA GLU A 47 -6.25 -3.96 11.40
C GLU A 47 -5.96 -3.21 10.10
N PRO A 48 -5.31 -3.84 9.12
CA PRO A 48 -5.02 -3.22 7.81
C PRO A 48 -6.25 -2.66 7.10
N ARG A 49 -7.42 -3.33 7.26
CA ARG A 49 -8.68 -2.88 6.67
C ARG A 49 -9.15 -1.52 7.18
N GLU A 50 -8.81 -1.16 8.40
CA GLU A 50 -9.13 0.17 8.96
C GLU A 50 -8.47 1.27 8.13
N LEU A 51 -7.19 1.09 7.73
CA LEU A 51 -6.49 2.04 6.86
C LEU A 51 -7.06 2.11 5.45
N THR A 52 -7.50 0.98 4.90
CA THR A 52 -8.10 0.96 3.55
C THR A 52 -9.51 1.52 3.53
N ALA A 53 -10.21 1.50 4.65
CA ALA A 53 -11.56 2.06 4.80
C ALA A 53 -11.55 3.59 5.04
N LEU A 54 -10.42 4.18 5.45
CA LEU A 54 -10.32 5.62 5.60
C LEU A 54 -10.47 6.30 4.24
N GLU A 55 -11.35 7.29 4.17
CA GLU A 55 -11.40 8.21 3.03
C GLU A 55 -10.15 9.11 3.06
N VAL A 56 -9.03 8.54 2.65
CA VAL A 56 -7.79 9.29 2.51
C VAL A 56 -7.98 10.24 1.35
N GLY A 57 -8.31 11.49 1.67
CA GLY A 57 -8.70 12.53 0.73
C GLY A 57 -7.82 12.55 -0.52
N ALA A 58 -8.45 12.82 -1.65
CA ALA A 58 -7.81 12.93 -2.95
C ALA A 58 -6.53 13.77 -2.83
N ALA A 59 -5.46 13.26 -3.42
CA ALA A 59 -4.12 13.83 -3.37
C ALA A 59 -4.13 15.36 -3.30
N SER A 60 -3.57 15.93 -2.24
CA SER A 60 -3.29 17.36 -2.21
C SER A 60 -2.40 17.67 -3.40
N ARG A 61 -2.71 18.74 -4.16
CA ARG A 61 -1.95 19.19 -5.35
C ARG A 61 -0.46 19.51 -5.07
N ARG A 62 0.03 19.32 -3.86
CA ARG A 62 1.40 19.64 -3.42
C ARG A 62 2.22 18.42 -2.98
N GLY A 63 2.21 17.36 -3.75
CA GLY A 63 3.16 16.27 -3.55
C GLY A 63 2.57 14.93 -3.94
N ALA A 64 3.29 14.17 -4.74
CA ALA A 64 2.96 12.81 -5.16
C ALA A 64 2.88 11.80 -3.99
N GLY A 65 3.14 12.26 -2.74
CA GLY A 65 3.24 11.47 -1.52
C GLY A 65 2.06 11.47 -0.59
N GLY A 66 1.21 12.42 -0.61
CA GLY A 66 0.06 12.59 0.26
C GLY A 66 -0.23 11.50 1.32
N MET A 67 -1.31 11.61 2.03
CA MET A 67 -1.70 10.64 3.07
C MET A 67 -1.80 9.19 2.55
N ARG A 68 -2.15 8.99 1.26
CA ARG A 68 -2.17 7.65 0.63
C ARG A 68 -0.81 6.97 0.59
N GLY A 69 0.27 7.73 0.32
CA GLY A 69 1.65 7.20 0.35
C GLY A 69 2.05 6.76 1.75
N LYS A 70 1.73 7.57 2.77
CA LYS A 70 1.98 7.25 4.18
C LYS A 70 1.18 6.04 4.65
N THR A 71 -0.08 5.94 4.25
CA THR A 71 -0.93 4.78 4.55
C THR A 71 -0.35 3.50 3.93
N ALA A 72 0.07 3.55 2.66
CA ALA A 72 0.69 2.40 1.98
C ALA A 72 2.01 2.00 2.65
N ALA A 73 2.86 2.96 3.01
CA ALA A 73 4.11 2.73 3.73
C ALA A 73 3.87 2.10 5.11
N ALA A 74 2.88 2.62 5.86
CA ALA A 74 2.50 2.09 7.17
C ALA A 74 1.96 0.65 7.08
N LEU A 75 1.12 0.35 6.07
CA LEU A 75 0.63 -1.02 5.82
C LEU A 75 1.77 -1.99 5.51
N MET A 76 2.71 -1.55 4.67
CA MET A 76 3.87 -2.36 4.30
C MET A 76 4.76 -2.65 5.51
N ALA A 77 5.05 -1.63 6.32
CA ALA A 77 5.84 -1.74 7.54
C ALA A 77 5.16 -2.64 8.58
N ALA A 78 3.85 -2.45 8.83
CA ALA A 78 3.07 -3.25 9.77
C ALA A 78 3.06 -4.73 9.37
N ALA A 79 2.92 -5.05 8.09
CA ALA A 79 2.95 -6.42 7.58
C ALA A 79 4.34 -7.08 7.70
N ALA A 80 5.40 -6.29 7.86
CA ALA A 80 6.77 -6.72 8.13
C ALA A 80 7.17 -6.63 9.61
N ASN A 81 6.22 -6.52 10.53
CA ASN A 81 6.42 -6.41 11.98
C ASN A 81 7.08 -5.10 12.45
N VAL A 82 6.98 -4.03 11.69
CA VAL A 82 7.49 -2.70 12.07
C VAL A 82 6.33 -1.83 12.54
N ARG A 83 6.40 -1.32 13.77
CA ARG A 83 5.43 -0.36 14.30
C ARG A 83 5.59 0.98 13.59
N THR A 84 4.49 1.61 13.17
CA THR A 84 4.55 2.90 12.48
C THR A 84 3.79 3.97 13.24
N VAL A 85 4.38 5.15 13.39
CA VAL A 85 3.72 6.36 13.91
C VAL A 85 3.64 7.40 12.80
N ILE A 86 2.46 7.94 12.54
CA ILE A 86 2.23 9.07 11.64
C ILE A 86 1.89 10.28 12.51
N ALA A 87 2.70 11.33 12.46
CA ALA A 87 2.59 12.47 13.38
C ALA A 87 2.95 13.80 12.73
N ASP A 88 2.52 14.89 13.36
CA ASP A 88 2.85 16.25 12.92
C ASP A 88 4.33 16.55 13.18
N GLY A 89 5.07 16.73 12.09
CA GLY A 89 6.50 17.07 12.12
C GLY A 89 6.80 18.50 12.55
N SER A 90 5.80 19.38 12.58
CA SER A 90 5.95 20.78 13.05
C SER A 90 5.92 20.88 14.58
N ARG A 91 5.41 19.84 15.28
CA ARG A 91 5.30 19.82 16.73
C ARG A 91 6.68 19.69 17.38
N PRO A 92 7.15 20.67 18.18
CA PRO A 92 8.42 20.57 18.90
C PRO A 92 8.48 19.32 19.79
N GLY A 93 9.59 18.59 19.71
CA GLY A 93 9.80 17.42 20.56
C GLY A 93 9.01 16.16 20.19
N VAL A 94 8.31 16.14 19.05
CA VAL A 94 7.44 15.01 18.63
C VAL A 94 8.20 13.67 18.63
N LEU A 95 9.43 13.64 18.15
CA LEU A 95 10.25 12.41 18.14
C LEU A 95 10.60 11.93 19.55
N ALA A 96 10.92 12.86 20.45
CA ALA A 96 11.19 12.52 21.85
C ALA A 96 9.95 11.98 22.55
N SER A 97 8.77 12.56 22.28
CA SER A 97 7.49 12.06 22.80
C SER A 97 7.19 10.63 22.30
N ILE A 98 7.39 10.37 20.99
CA ILE A 98 7.22 9.03 20.41
C ILE A 98 8.20 8.03 21.05
N ALA A 99 9.48 8.43 21.22
CA ALA A 99 10.49 7.56 21.82
C ALA A 99 10.18 7.21 23.29
N ARG A 100 9.50 8.10 24.03
CA ARG A 100 9.00 7.81 25.38
C ARG A 100 7.70 6.99 25.42
N GLY A 101 7.14 6.65 24.26
CA GLY A 101 5.89 5.90 24.15
C GLY A 101 4.62 6.70 24.41
N GLU A 102 4.71 8.05 24.36
CA GLU A 102 3.55 8.92 24.49
C GLU A 102 2.60 8.74 23.29
N GLU A 103 1.29 8.87 23.53
CA GLU A 103 0.29 8.81 22.47
C GLU A 103 0.33 10.08 21.60
N VAL A 104 1.05 10.03 20.51
CA VAL A 104 1.20 11.11 19.55
C VAL A 104 0.80 10.63 18.16
N GLY A 105 -0.06 11.40 17.50
CA GLY A 105 -0.48 11.10 16.14
C GLY A 105 -1.32 9.83 16.01
N THR A 106 -1.05 9.07 14.96
CA THR A 106 -1.67 7.77 14.67
C THR A 106 -0.64 6.66 14.81
N LEU A 107 -0.90 5.72 15.71
CA LEU A 107 -0.11 4.50 15.87
C LEU A 107 -0.70 3.38 15.03
N VAL A 108 0.08 2.82 14.10
CA VAL A 108 -0.26 1.61 13.33
C VAL A 108 0.50 0.43 13.93
N LEU A 109 -0.25 -0.54 14.45
CA LEU A 109 0.31 -1.72 15.11
C LEU A 109 0.80 -2.75 14.09
N PRO A 110 1.86 -3.50 14.42
CA PRO A 110 2.33 -4.60 13.60
C PRO A 110 1.27 -5.69 13.39
N ARG A 111 1.19 -6.19 12.16
CA ARG A 111 0.41 -7.36 11.76
C ARG A 111 1.26 -8.21 10.82
N PRO A 112 2.26 -8.92 11.37
CA PRO A 112 3.24 -9.62 10.56
C PRO A 112 2.60 -10.68 9.67
N THR A 113 3.15 -10.80 8.46
CA THR A 113 2.78 -11.81 7.48
C THR A 113 4.03 -12.54 7.03
N ASN A 114 3.87 -13.72 6.43
CA ASN A 114 4.98 -14.48 5.85
C ASN A 114 5.39 -13.96 4.44
N ALA A 115 4.90 -12.78 4.03
CA ALA A 115 5.22 -12.22 2.73
C ALA A 115 6.61 -11.56 2.75
N SER A 116 7.40 -11.75 1.69
CA SER A 116 8.68 -11.05 1.53
C SER A 116 8.48 -9.55 1.37
N ALA A 117 9.52 -8.75 1.68
CA ALA A 117 9.50 -7.29 1.50
C ALA A 117 9.09 -6.88 0.07
N PHE A 118 9.53 -7.63 -0.95
CA PHE A 118 9.12 -7.41 -2.35
C PHE A 118 7.61 -7.59 -2.55
N LYS A 119 7.02 -8.68 -2.00
CA LYS A 119 5.57 -8.92 -2.07
C LYS A 119 4.77 -7.84 -1.35
N LEU A 120 5.26 -7.37 -0.20
CA LEU A 120 4.64 -6.28 0.55
C LEU A 120 4.68 -4.96 -0.23
N TRP A 121 5.84 -4.62 -0.80
CA TRP A 121 5.97 -3.45 -1.66
C TRP A 121 5.03 -3.53 -2.87
N LEU A 122 4.99 -4.66 -3.56
CA LEU A 122 4.11 -4.89 -4.69
C LEU A 122 2.64 -4.72 -4.30
N ARG A 123 2.25 -5.27 -3.14
CA ARG A 123 0.87 -5.25 -2.65
C ARG A 123 0.39 -3.87 -2.23
N TYR A 124 1.22 -3.12 -1.51
CA TYR A 124 0.77 -1.90 -0.84
C TYR A 124 1.26 -0.61 -1.48
N ALA A 125 2.43 -0.63 -2.09
CA ALA A 125 3.11 0.59 -2.53
C ALA A 125 3.16 0.78 -4.05
N LYS A 126 3.36 -0.29 -4.84
CA LYS A 126 3.49 -0.15 -6.30
C LYS A 126 2.12 0.11 -6.94
N PRO A 127 1.91 1.21 -7.70
CA PRO A 127 0.64 1.46 -8.38
C PRO A 127 0.34 0.39 -9.44
N VAL A 128 -0.91 -0.04 -9.52
CA VAL A 128 -1.40 -0.89 -10.63
C VAL A 128 -1.53 -0.02 -11.88
N ARG A 129 -0.96 -0.47 -12.99
CA ARG A 129 -0.98 0.22 -14.30
C ARG A 129 -1.93 -0.42 -15.30
N GLY A 130 -2.29 -1.68 -15.08
CA GLY A 130 -3.23 -2.40 -15.94
C GLY A 130 -3.88 -3.57 -15.24
N THR A 131 -4.89 -4.11 -15.90
CA THR A 131 -5.64 -5.29 -15.42
C THR A 131 -5.61 -6.36 -16.50
N LEU A 132 -5.36 -7.60 -16.09
CA LEU A 132 -5.43 -8.79 -16.93
C LEU A 132 -6.67 -9.59 -16.51
N GLU A 133 -7.60 -9.80 -17.42
CA GLU A 133 -8.65 -10.77 -17.23
C GLU A 133 -8.12 -12.15 -17.63
N VAL A 134 -8.36 -13.15 -16.79
CA VAL A 134 -7.88 -14.51 -17.04
C VAL A 134 -9.03 -15.49 -17.07
N ASP A 135 -8.83 -16.63 -17.74
CA ASP A 135 -9.79 -17.71 -17.72
C ASP A 135 -9.91 -18.36 -16.32
N ALA A 136 -10.96 -19.16 -16.13
CA ALA A 136 -11.24 -19.82 -14.86
C ALA A 136 -10.14 -20.84 -14.44
N GLY A 137 -9.41 -21.39 -15.38
CA GLY A 137 -8.29 -22.30 -15.12
C GLY A 137 -7.09 -21.56 -14.56
N ALA A 138 -6.69 -20.48 -15.22
CA ALA A 138 -5.61 -19.60 -14.79
C ALA A 138 -5.95 -18.93 -13.43
N ALA A 139 -7.19 -18.49 -13.24
CA ALA A 139 -7.66 -17.91 -11.98
C ALA A 139 -7.48 -18.90 -10.81
N ARG A 140 -7.88 -20.16 -10.97
CA ARG A 140 -7.72 -21.20 -9.96
C ARG A 140 -6.24 -21.50 -9.67
N ALA A 141 -5.41 -21.62 -10.70
CA ALA A 141 -3.98 -21.89 -10.55
C ALA A 141 -3.26 -20.76 -9.78
N LEU A 142 -3.59 -19.51 -10.06
CA LEU A 142 -3.04 -18.35 -9.36
C LEU A 142 -3.52 -18.26 -7.91
N ALA A 143 -4.79 -18.57 -7.63
CA ALA A 143 -5.34 -18.56 -6.27
C ALA A 143 -4.70 -19.61 -5.35
N GLN A 144 -4.27 -20.75 -5.90
CA GLN A 144 -3.53 -21.77 -5.15
C GLN A 144 -2.09 -21.36 -4.84
N GLY A 145 -1.57 -20.34 -5.52
CA GLY A 145 -0.23 -19.79 -5.31
C GLY A 145 0.88 -20.62 -5.98
N GLY A 146 2.06 -20.01 -6.10
CA GLY A 146 3.26 -20.66 -6.65
C GLY A 146 3.33 -20.73 -8.18
N SER A 147 2.28 -20.34 -8.89
CA SER A 147 2.23 -20.36 -10.36
C SER A 147 2.47 -18.97 -10.95
N SER A 148 3.09 -18.94 -12.13
CA SER A 148 3.18 -17.75 -12.98
C SER A 148 2.03 -17.76 -14.01
N LEU A 149 1.49 -16.59 -14.32
CA LEU A 149 0.51 -16.44 -15.37
C LEU A 149 1.20 -16.55 -16.72
N LEU A 150 0.71 -17.47 -17.55
CA LEU A 150 1.14 -17.62 -18.96
C LEU A 150 0.19 -16.83 -19.87
N PRO A 151 0.67 -16.31 -21.01
CA PRO A 151 -0.16 -15.58 -21.97
C PRO A 151 -1.41 -16.31 -22.42
N VAL A 152 -1.35 -17.64 -22.55
CA VAL A 152 -2.48 -18.48 -22.96
C VAL A 152 -3.68 -18.41 -22.00
N GLY A 153 -3.43 -18.08 -20.72
CA GLY A 153 -4.50 -17.91 -19.71
C GLY A 153 -5.10 -16.50 -19.66
N VAL A 154 -4.58 -15.56 -20.49
CA VAL A 154 -5.08 -14.19 -20.52
C VAL A 154 -6.21 -14.07 -21.52
N ALA A 155 -7.40 -13.67 -21.06
CA ALA A 155 -8.58 -13.48 -21.87
C ALA A 155 -8.72 -12.04 -22.41
N ALA A 156 -8.36 -11.05 -21.58
CA ALA A 156 -8.37 -9.64 -21.96
C ALA A 156 -7.30 -8.83 -21.23
N VAL A 157 -6.90 -7.69 -21.81
CA VAL A 157 -5.89 -6.78 -21.26
C VAL A 157 -6.48 -5.37 -21.22
N HIS A 158 -6.43 -4.72 -20.05
CA HIS A 158 -6.91 -3.36 -19.85
C HIS A 158 -5.78 -2.45 -19.33
N GLY A 159 -5.71 -1.24 -19.86
CA GLY A 159 -4.70 -0.25 -19.49
C GLY A 159 -3.40 -0.40 -20.28
N THR A 160 -2.48 0.52 -20.03
CA THR A 160 -1.15 0.56 -20.70
C THR A 160 -0.06 0.42 -19.65
N PHE A 161 0.80 -0.57 -19.81
CA PHE A 161 1.89 -0.85 -18.90
C PHE A 161 3.12 -1.38 -19.65
N ALA A 162 4.28 -1.18 -19.05
CA ALA A 162 5.56 -1.69 -19.50
C ALA A 162 5.98 -2.93 -18.71
N ALA A 163 7.02 -3.60 -19.16
CA ALA A 163 7.68 -4.65 -18.39
C ALA A 163 8.14 -4.08 -17.02
N GLY A 164 7.89 -4.81 -15.96
CA GLY A 164 8.16 -4.39 -14.59
C GLY A 164 7.01 -3.64 -13.92
N ASP A 165 6.00 -3.15 -14.64
CA ASP A 165 4.84 -2.52 -14.01
C ASP A 165 3.95 -3.53 -13.29
N ALA A 166 3.29 -3.07 -12.21
CA ALA A 166 2.33 -3.90 -11.51
C ALA A 166 1.00 -3.95 -12.26
N VAL A 167 0.47 -5.16 -12.41
CA VAL A 167 -0.83 -5.42 -12.97
C VAL A 167 -1.70 -6.17 -11.96
N ALA A 168 -2.99 -5.86 -11.96
CA ALA A 168 -3.99 -6.67 -11.28
C ALA A 168 -4.40 -7.83 -12.20
N VAL A 169 -4.72 -8.97 -11.62
CA VAL A 169 -5.27 -10.12 -12.35
C VAL A 169 -6.65 -10.40 -11.77
N VAL A 170 -7.65 -10.42 -12.64
CA VAL A 170 -9.05 -10.64 -12.25
C VAL A 170 -9.59 -11.91 -12.91
N ASP A 171 -10.48 -12.59 -12.19
CA ASP A 171 -11.23 -13.73 -12.70
C ASP A 171 -12.35 -13.28 -13.66
N PRO A 172 -13.09 -14.21 -14.32
CA PRO A 172 -14.21 -13.85 -15.20
C PRO A 172 -15.35 -13.12 -14.51
N GLY A 173 -15.41 -13.15 -13.17
CA GLY A 173 -16.38 -12.41 -12.35
C GLY A 173 -15.92 -11.01 -11.98
N GLY A 174 -14.70 -10.59 -12.39
CA GLY A 174 -14.11 -9.29 -12.07
C GLY A 174 -13.45 -9.23 -10.69
N HIS A 175 -13.34 -10.34 -9.96
CA HIS A 175 -12.68 -10.36 -8.65
C HIS A 175 -11.17 -10.47 -8.81
N GLN A 176 -10.44 -9.64 -8.07
CA GLN A 176 -8.98 -9.70 -8.11
C GLN A 176 -8.46 -10.95 -7.42
N VAL A 177 -7.84 -11.84 -8.19
CA VAL A 177 -7.26 -13.11 -7.73
C VAL A 177 -5.76 -13.03 -7.48
N ALA A 178 -5.07 -12.12 -8.20
CA ALA A 178 -3.63 -11.94 -8.03
C ALA A 178 -3.20 -10.49 -8.33
N ARG A 179 -1.95 -10.19 -7.99
CA ARG A 179 -1.25 -8.97 -8.37
C ARG A 179 0.23 -9.29 -8.51
N GLY A 180 0.82 -8.86 -9.60
CA GLY A 180 2.22 -9.15 -9.90
C GLY A 180 2.85 -8.13 -10.83
N PRO A 181 4.19 -8.14 -10.97
CA PRO A 181 4.86 -7.40 -12.03
C PRO A 181 4.64 -8.13 -13.36
N SER A 182 4.33 -7.37 -14.40
CA SER A 182 4.35 -7.91 -15.76
C SER A 182 5.81 -8.07 -16.23
N THR A 183 6.13 -9.19 -16.83
CA THR A 183 7.45 -9.43 -17.43
C THR A 183 7.54 -8.90 -18.87
N VAL A 184 6.39 -8.59 -19.46
CA VAL A 184 6.26 -8.09 -20.83
C VAL A 184 5.36 -6.86 -20.87
N PRO A 185 5.53 -5.96 -21.85
CA PRO A 185 4.61 -4.85 -22.04
C PRO A 185 3.25 -5.32 -22.56
N TYR A 186 2.21 -4.48 -22.37
CA TYR A 186 0.81 -4.83 -22.66
C TYR A 186 0.56 -5.31 -24.09
N HIS A 187 1.26 -4.74 -25.08
CA HIS A 187 1.08 -5.09 -26.49
C HIS A 187 1.58 -6.49 -26.86
N HIS A 188 2.36 -7.14 -25.99
CA HIS A 188 2.76 -8.55 -26.18
C HIS A 188 1.71 -9.52 -25.62
N LEU A 189 0.70 -9.02 -24.88
CA LEU A 189 -0.38 -9.81 -24.32
C LEU A 189 -1.71 -9.60 -25.07
N THR A 190 -1.80 -8.58 -25.92
CA THR A 190 -2.94 -8.41 -26.81
C THR A 190 -2.82 -9.46 -27.94
N LEU A 191 -3.73 -10.42 -27.91
CA LEU A 191 -3.86 -11.40 -29.00
C LEU A 191 -4.30 -10.69 -30.29
N PRO A 192 -3.86 -11.15 -31.45
CA PRO A 192 -4.28 -10.61 -32.75
C PRO A 192 -5.78 -10.78 -33.00
#